data_fef68776e69ff22cb457c397be5610ea
#
_entry.id   fef68776e69ff22cb457c397be5610ea
#
_cell.length_a   1.000
_cell.length_b   1.000
_cell.length_c   1.000
_cell.angle_alpha   90.00
_cell.angle_beta   90.00
_cell.angle_gamma   90.00
#
_symmetry.space_group_name_H-M   'P 1'
#
loop_
_entity.id
_entity.type
_entity.pdbx_description
1 polymer ?
#
loop_
_entity_poly.entity_id
_entity_poly.type
_entity_poly.pdbx_seq_one_letter_code
_entity_poly.pdbx_strand_id
1 'polypeptide(L)'
;MSVRGRVRQFVRAVTERMDEGDRAFVRANLPAKALPLFAAMHPADQVHVRNVAYTALALAKEHGLPAEQRAFLVRCALLHDVGRRRGDLDILGKVFAVLMMHYLPSASARLMERPGRLGHALYVYRHHPAIGAALLRKIGMEEEAAVIERHHMAAAPGDSPVLMLLREADACN
;
A
#
# COMPACT_ATOMS: atom_id res chain seq x y z
N MET A 1 -14.75 -9.80 9.94
CA MET A 1 -14.50 -8.64 10.84
C MET A 1 -15.82 -7.94 11.13
N SER A 2 -16.06 -7.52 12.39
CA SER A 2 -17.28 -6.80 12.79
C SER A 2 -17.27 -5.36 12.28
N VAL A 3 -18.45 -4.73 12.09
CA VAL A 3 -18.60 -3.32 11.71
C VAL A 3 -17.84 -2.40 12.68
N ARG A 4 -17.89 -2.71 13.99
CA ARG A 4 -17.13 -1.97 15.02
C ARG A 4 -15.61 -2.04 14.82
N GLY A 5 -15.09 -3.18 14.34
CA GLY A 5 -13.67 -3.33 13.97
C GLY A 5 -13.27 -2.42 12.82
N ARG A 6 -14.08 -2.37 11.76
CA ARG A 6 -13.84 -1.51 10.59
C ARG A 6 -13.93 -0.02 10.92
N VAL A 7 -14.89 0.39 11.76
CA VAL A 7 -15.00 1.78 12.22
C VAL A 7 -13.79 2.18 13.04
N ARG A 8 -13.34 1.33 13.98
CA ARG A 8 -12.13 1.61 14.78
C ARG A 8 -10.88 1.68 13.93
N GLN A 9 -10.72 0.79 12.95
CA GLN A 9 -9.61 0.81 11.99
C GLN A 9 -9.63 2.09 11.17
N PHE A 10 -10.79 2.52 10.68
CA PHE A 10 -10.96 3.78 9.96
C PHE A 10 -10.60 5.00 10.82
N VAL A 11 -11.14 5.09 12.05
CA VAL A 11 -10.83 6.18 12.99
C VAL A 11 -9.33 6.23 13.28
N ARG A 12 -8.70 5.08 13.52
CA ARG A 12 -7.26 4.98 13.74
C ARG A 12 -6.46 5.47 12.54
N ALA A 13 -6.81 5.04 11.34
CA ALA A 13 -6.16 5.48 10.10
C ALA A 13 -6.23 7.00 9.86
N VAL A 14 -7.30 7.66 10.36
CA VAL A 14 -7.50 9.10 10.20
C VAL A 14 -6.81 9.93 11.28
N THR A 15 -6.70 9.39 12.50
CA THR A 15 -6.20 10.13 13.68
C THR A 15 -4.75 9.82 14.04
N GLU A 16 -4.25 8.66 13.66
CA GLU A 16 -2.89 8.22 13.94
C GLU A 16 -1.88 9.00 13.11
N ARG A 17 -0.78 9.39 13.73
CA ARG A 17 0.33 10.07 13.06
C ARG A 17 1.62 9.30 13.32
N MET A 18 2.54 9.40 12.37
CA MET A 18 3.89 8.85 12.56
C MET A 18 4.66 9.65 13.61
N ASP A 19 5.16 8.96 14.62
CA ASP A 19 6.09 9.51 15.60
C ASP A 19 7.54 9.44 15.11
N GLU A 20 8.51 9.83 15.94
CA GLU A 20 9.93 9.80 15.56
C GLU A 20 10.48 8.36 15.51
N GLY A 21 9.98 7.45 16.33
CA GLY A 21 10.32 6.02 16.27
C GLY A 21 9.90 5.40 14.94
N ASP A 22 8.68 5.71 14.49
CA ASP A 22 8.17 5.27 13.18
C ASP A 22 9.03 5.80 12.03
N ARG A 23 9.40 7.08 12.09
CA ARG A 23 10.27 7.69 11.07
C ARG A 23 11.67 7.06 11.07
N ALA A 24 12.21 6.77 12.25
CA ALA A 24 13.48 6.06 12.39
C ALA A 24 13.39 4.64 11.80
N PHE A 25 12.29 3.92 12.06
CA PHE A 25 12.02 2.62 11.46
C PHE A 25 11.99 2.69 9.93
N VAL A 26 11.28 3.66 9.35
CA VAL A 26 11.24 3.85 7.89
C VAL A 26 12.64 4.12 7.34
N ARG A 27 13.41 5.05 7.94
CA ARG A 27 14.78 5.37 7.52
C ARG A 27 15.74 4.18 7.62
N ALA A 28 15.57 3.32 8.61
CA ALA A 28 16.39 2.13 8.79
C ALA A 28 16.09 1.03 7.76
N ASN A 29 14.88 0.98 7.22
CA ASN A 29 14.42 -0.09 6.34
C ASN A 29 14.32 0.32 4.86
N LEU A 30 14.33 1.60 4.52
CA LEU A 30 14.31 2.08 3.14
C LEU A 30 15.66 2.63 2.70
N PRO A 31 16.12 2.30 1.48
CA PRO A 31 17.27 2.96 0.91
C PRO A 31 16.97 4.44 0.65
N ALA A 32 17.98 5.29 0.73
CA ALA A 32 17.83 6.75 0.58
C ALA A 32 17.07 7.15 -0.70
N LYS A 33 17.27 6.42 -1.81
CA LYS A 33 16.58 6.67 -3.09
C LYS A 33 15.06 6.43 -3.04
N ALA A 34 14.55 5.65 -2.08
CA ALA A 34 13.11 5.36 -1.92
C ALA A 34 12.41 6.33 -0.96
N LEU A 35 13.13 7.01 -0.07
CA LEU A 35 12.55 7.92 0.92
C LEU A 35 11.69 9.04 0.28
N PRO A 36 12.07 9.66 -0.85
CA PRO A 36 11.22 10.65 -1.53
C PRO A 36 9.88 10.08 -1.99
N LEU A 37 9.83 8.81 -2.47
CA LEU A 37 8.58 8.18 -2.86
C LEU A 37 7.67 7.94 -1.66
N PHE A 38 8.23 7.45 -0.55
CA PHE A 38 7.50 7.30 0.71
C PHE A 38 6.96 8.64 1.22
N ALA A 39 7.77 9.70 1.21
CA ALA A 39 7.37 11.03 1.67
C ALA A 39 6.29 11.69 0.77
N ALA A 40 6.20 11.30 -0.50
CA ALA A 40 5.20 11.80 -1.43
C ALA A 40 3.79 11.23 -1.17
N MET A 41 3.65 10.14 -0.41
CA MET A 41 2.35 9.58 -0.03
C MET A 41 1.59 10.52 0.91
N HIS A 42 0.25 10.39 0.92
CA HIS A 42 -0.56 11.07 1.92
C HIS A 42 -0.20 10.59 3.34
N PRO A 43 -0.20 11.45 4.39
CA PRO A 43 0.16 11.03 5.76
C PRO A 43 -0.59 9.81 6.28
N ALA A 44 -1.88 9.66 5.95
CA ALA A 44 -2.66 8.49 6.32
C ALA A 44 -2.16 7.20 5.62
N ASP A 45 -1.65 7.31 4.37
CA ASP A 45 -1.05 6.16 3.67
C ASP A 45 0.31 5.81 4.26
N GLN A 46 1.11 6.80 4.67
CA GLN A 46 2.37 6.55 5.37
C GLN A 46 2.15 5.77 6.68
N VAL A 47 1.10 6.13 7.44
CA VAL A 47 0.69 5.39 8.66
C VAL A 47 0.24 3.97 8.30
N HIS A 48 -0.59 3.82 7.28
CA HIS A 48 -1.07 2.51 6.82
C HIS A 48 0.10 1.59 6.43
N VAL A 49 0.98 2.02 5.53
CA VAL A 49 2.10 1.17 5.09
C VAL A 49 3.09 0.85 6.22
N ARG A 50 3.25 1.74 7.21
CA ARG A 50 4.02 1.48 8.41
C ARG A 50 3.36 0.39 9.26
N ASN A 51 2.04 0.43 9.46
CA ASN A 51 1.29 -0.61 10.19
C ASN A 51 1.40 -1.95 9.45
N VAL A 52 1.23 -1.95 8.13
CA VAL A 52 1.43 -3.15 7.29
C VAL A 52 2.85 -3.70 7.46
N ALA A 53 3.88 -2.84 7.50
CA ALA A 53 5.26 -3.28 7.68
C ALA A 53 5.52 -3.92 9.06
N TYR A 54 4.92 -3.41 10.13
CA TYR A 54 5.00 -4.03 11.46
C TYR A 54 4.30 -5.39 11.49
N THR A 55 3.12 -5.50 10.89
CA THR A 55 2.40 -6.77 10.77
C THR A 55 3.17 -7.77 9.91
N ALA A 56 3.71 -7.33 8.78
CA ALA A 56 4.53 -8.16 7.90
C ALA A 56 5.78 -8.69 8.60
N LEU A 57 6.45 -7.86 9.41
CA LEU A 57 7.62 -8.28 10.19
C LEU A 57 7.24 -9.34 11.25
N ALA A 58 6.08 -9.20 11.90
CA ALA A 58 5.59 -10.19 12.86
C ALA A 58 5.29 -11.53 12.17
N LEU A 59 4.52 -11.51 11.08
CA LEU A 59 4.21 -12.69 10.28
C LEU A 59 5.47 -13.37 9.74
N ALA A 60 6.44 -12.59 9.23
CA ALA A 60 7.70 -13.12 8.73
C ALA A 60 8.52 -13.85 9.81
N LYS A 61 8.46 -13.40 11.06
CA LYS A 61 9.10 -14.07 12.20
C LYS A 61 8.36 -15.36 12.54
N GLU A 62 7.03 -15.33 12.58
CA GLU A 62 6.18 -16.50 12.86
C GLU A 62 6.39 -17.60 11.82
N HIS A 63 6.48 -17.22 10.53
CA HIS A 63 6.74 -18.15 9.43
C HIS A 63 8.22 -18.51 9.25
N GLY A 64 9.12 -18.05 10.11
CA GLY A 64 10.54 -18.41 10.08
C GLY A 64 11.30 -17.91 8.84
N LEU A 65 10.86 -16.80 8.19
CA LEU A 65 11.57 -16.27 7.03
C LEU A 65 13.02 -15.91 7.39
N PRO A 66 13.99 -16.16 6.49
CA PRO A 66 15.37 -15.69 6.63
C PRO A 66 15.46 -14.18 6.80
N ALA A 67 16.50 -13.70 7.47
CA ALA A 67 16.67 -12.28 7.79
C ALA A 67 16.60 -11.36 6.55
N GLU A 68 17.21 -11.80 5.45
CA GLU A 68 17.21 -11.08 4.17
C GLU A 68 15.81 -10.95 3.58
N GLN A 69 15.04 -12.05 3.59
CA GLN A 69 13.65 -12.02 3.11
C GLN A 69 12.74 -11.20 4.02
N ARG A 70 12.99 -11.17 5.34
CA ARG A 70 12.27 -10.28 6.25
C ARG A 70 12.52 -8.81 5.93
N ALA A 71 13.78 -8.44 5.71
CA ALA A 71 14.14 -7.08 5.35
C ALA A 71 13.52 -6.67 3.99
N PHE A 72 13.53 -7.58 3.02
CA PHE A 72 12.90 -7.37 1.71
C PHE A 72 11.37 -7.20 1.84
N LEU A 73 10.70 -8.04 2.62
CA LEU A 73 9.26 -7.93 2.88
C LEU A 73 8.89 -6.60 3.54
N VAL A 74 9.67 -6.16 4.54
CA VAL A 74 9.46 -4.86 5.21
C VAL A 74 9.58 -3.71 4.21
N ARG A 75 10.58 -3.74 3.30
CA ARG A 75 10.71 -2.74 2.24
C ARG A 75 9.50 -2.74 1.30
N CYS A 76 9.07 -3.93 0.85
CA CYS A 76 7.86 -4.07 0.03
C CYS A 76 6.63 -3.52 0.76
N ALA A 77 6.46 -3.83 2.04
CA ALA A 77 5.34 -3.34 2.85
C ALA A 77 5.34 -1.81 3.01
N LEU A 78 6.50 -1.19 3.20
CA LEU A 78 6.61 0.27 3.30
C LEU A 78 6.36 0.99 1.96
N LEU A 79 6.46 0.28 0.83
CA LEU A 79 6.41 0.87 -0.51
C LEU A 79 5.20 0.42 -1.35
N HIS A 80 4.34 -0.50 -0.85
CA HIS A 80 3.29 -1.09 -1.69
C HIS A 80 2.28 -0.06 -2.21
N ASP A 81 2.08 1.02 -1.49
CA ASP A 81 1.13 2.09 -1.81
C ASP A 81 1.77 3.37 -2.39
N VAL A 82 3.08 3.37 -2.74
CA VAL A 82 3.76 4.57 -3.28
C VAL A 82 3.19 5.08 -4.60
N GLY A 83 2.36 4.30 -5.26
CA GLY A 83 1.58 4.74 -6.41
C GLY A 83 0.48 5.74 -6.08
N ARG A 84 0.14 5.93 -4.80
CA ARG A 84 -0.83 6.92 -4.30
C ARG A 84 -0.08 8.11 -3.73
N ARG A 85 -0.16 9.26 -4.40
CA ARG A 85 0.51 10.48 -3.95
C ARG A 85 -0.46 11.40 -3.21
N ARG A 86 0.11 12.29 -2.40
CA ARG A 86 -0.68 13.36 -1.79
C ARG A 86 -1.37 14.20 -2.88
N GLY A 87 -2.70 14.35 -2.78
CA GLY A 87 -3.52 15.07 -3.75
C GLY A 87 -4.26 14.18 -4.75
N ASP A 88 -3.85 12.91 -4.94
CA ASP A 88 -4.56 11.96 -5.81
C ASP A 88 -5.89 11.51 -5.18
N LEU A 89 -5.83 11.15 -3.88
CA LEU A 89 -6.96 10.67 -3.10
C LEU A 89 -6.88 11.25 -1.68
N ASP A 90 -7.93 11.96 -1.28
CA ASP A 90 -8.21 12.20 0.13
C ASP A 90 -9.02 11.02 0.72
N ILE A 91 -9.29 11.07 2.01
CA ILE A 91 -10.00 9.99 2.71
C ILE A 91 -11.41 9.78 2.13
N LEU A 92 -12.11 10.87 1.79
CA LEU A 92 -13.43 10.81 1.17
C LEU A 92 -13.36 10.23 -0.24
N GLY A 93 -12.33 10.59 -1.01
CA GLY A 93 -12.05 10.02 -2.32
C GLY A 93 -11.79 8.53 -2.28
N LYS A 94 -11.08 8.02 -1.24
CA LYS A 94 -10.87 6.59 -1.04
C LYS A 94 -12.18 5.85 -0.75
N VAL A 95 -12.98 6.35 0.19
CA VAL A 95 -14.29 5.76 0.52
C VAL A 95 -15.18 5.73 -0.74
N PHE A 96 -15.22 6.86 -1.47
CA PHE A 96 -15.96 6.95 -2.73
C PHE A 96 -15.47 5.91 -3.75
N ALA A 97 -14.15 5.79 -3.97
CA ALA A 97 -13.56 4.86 -4.93
C ALA A 97 -13.92 3.40 -4.57
N VAL A 98 -13.78 3.02 -3.29
CA VAL A 98 -14.14 1.68 -2.80
C VAL A 98 -15.62 1.38 -3.08
N LEU A 99 -16.53 2.29 -2.71
CA LEU A 99 -17.97 2.11 -2.91
C LEU A 99 -18.33 2.04 -4.39
N MET A 100 -17.80 2.94 -5.21
CA MET A 100 -18.05 2.97 -6.64
C MET A 100 -17.56 1.70 -7.34
N MET A 101 -16.36 1.23 -7.03
CA MET A 101 -15.81 0.03 -7.65
C MET A 101 -16.52 -1.24 -7.19
N HIS A 102 -17.02 -1.26 -5.96
CA HIS A 102 -17.71 -2.42 -5.41
C HIS A 102 -19.17 -2.52 -5.91
N TYR A 103 -19.92 -1.41 -5.85
CA TYR A 103 -21.34 -1.41 -6.14
C TYR A 103 -21.70 -1.01 -7.58
N LEU A 104 -20.84 -0.23 -8.24
CA LEU A 104 -21.09 0.32 -9.57
C LEU A 104 -19.90 0.16 -10.51
N PRO A 105 -19.39 -1.08 -10.75
CA PRO A 105 -18.15 -1.31 -11.49
C PRO A 105 -18.17 -0.75 -12.92
N SER A 106 -19.30 -0.86 -13.64
CA SER A 106 -19.42 -0.32 -15.00
C SER A 106 -19.45 1.21 -15.03
N ALA A 107 -20.05 1.84 -14.02
CA ALA A 107 -20.06 3.30 -13.90
C ALA A 107 -18.68 3.83 -13.49
N SER A 108 -17.97 3.12 -12.60
CA SER A 108 -16.60 3.47 -12.21
C SER A 108 -15.64 3.39 -13.40
N ALA A 109 -15.75 2.35 -14.25
CA ALA A 109 -14.95 2.22 -15.47
C ALA A 109 -15.15 3.41 -16.42
N ARG A 110 -16.40 3.79 -16.68
CA ARG A 110 -16.72 4.96 -17.53
C ARG A 110 -16.26 6.27 -16.92
N LEU A 111 -16.30 6.40 -15.59
CA LEU A 111 -15.87 7.62 -14.90
C LEU A 111 -14.35 7.77 -14.91
N MET A 112 -13.59 6.66 -14.85
CA MET A 112 -12.13 6.69 -14.98
C MET A 112 -11.65 7.25 -16.32
N GLU A 113 -12.42 7.08 -17.39
CA GLU A 113 -12.10 7.61 -18.73
C GLU A 113 -12.38 9.13 -18.86
N ARG A 114 -13.11 9.71 -17.91
CA ARG A 114 -13.45 11.13 -17.95
C ARG A 114 -12.39 11.99 -17.25
N PRO A 115 -12.05 13.16 -17.81
CA PRO A 115 -11.18 14.10 -17.12
C PRO A 115 -11.85 14.61 -15.84
N GLY A 116 -11.05 14.80 -14.78
CA GLY A 116 -11.53 15.34 -13.50
C GLY A 116 -11.07 14.57 -12.29
N ARG A 117 -11.23 15.18 -11.12
CA ARG A 117 -10.70 14.64 -9.84
C ARG A 117 -11.25 13.24 -9.49
N LEU A 118 -12.53 12.98 -9.76
CA LEU A 118 -13.16 11.70 -9.44
C LEU A 118 -12.66 10.59 -10.36
N GLY A 119 -12.55 10.84 -11.67
CA GLY A 119 -11.98 9.87 -12.62
C GLY A 119 -10.52 9.55 -12.28
N HIS A 120 -9.71 10.58 -11.99
CA HIS A 120 -8.32 10.42 -11.56
C HIS A 120 -8.23 9.61 -10.25
N ALA A 121 -9.06 9.91 -9.27
CA ALA A 121 -9.09 9.18 -8.00
C ALA A 121 -9.38 7.68 -8.19
N LEU A 122 -10.38 7.34 -9.01
CA LEU A 122 -10.70 5.95 -9.36
C LEU A 122 -9.56 5.29 -10.12
N TYR A 123 -8.95 6.01 -11.07
CA TYR A 123 -7.81 5.52 -11.83
C TYR A 123 -6.62 5.18 -10.93
N VAL A 124 -6.22 6.12 -10.06
CA VAL A 124 -5.12 5.89 -9.11
C VAL A 124 -5.46 4.76 -8.14
N TYR A 125 -6.67 4.73 -7.60
CA TYR A 125 -7.10 3.65 -6.71
C TYR A 125 -6.96 2.27 -7.37
N ARG A 126 -7.35 2.14 -8.63
CA ARG A 126 -7.27 0.88 -9.39
C ARG A 126 -5.85 0.52 -9.80
N HIS A 127 -5.06 1.51 -10.22
CA HIS A 127 -3.78 1.29 -10.88
C HIS A 127 -2.56 1.59 -10.03
N HIS A 128 -2.73 1.97 -8.72
CA HIS A 128 -1.60 2.28 -7.85
C HIS A 128 -0.52 1.18 -7.78
N PRO A 129 -0.84 -0.14 -7.87
CA PRO A 129 0.22 -1.14 -7.88
C PRO A 129 1.15 -0.99 -9.08
N ALA A 130 0.59 -0.82 -10.27
CA ALA A 130 1.36 -0.62 -11.51
C ALA A 130 2.09 0.75 -11.52
N ILE A 131 1.44 1.81 -11.03
CA ILE A 131 2.05 3.13 -10.88
C ILE A 131 3.24 3.06 -9.91
N GLY A 132 3.06 2.44 -8.75
CA GLY A 132 4.11 2.25 -7.74
C GLY A 132 5.27 1.44 -8.28
N ALA A 133 5.00 0.33 -8.96
CA ALA A 133 6.01 -0.49 -9.61
C ALA A 133 6.83 0.30 -10.65
N ALA A 134 6.16 1.10 -11.49
CA ALA A 134 6.84 1.96 -12.46
C ALA A 134 7.75 3.02 -11.79
N LEU A 135 7.31 3.59 -10.66
CA LEU A 135 8.13 4.52 -9.89
C LEU A 135 9.36 3.86 -9.28
N LEU A 136 9.22 2.64 -8.76
CA LEU A 136 10.32 1.87 -8.17
C LEU A 136 11.34 1.44 -9.23
N ARG A 137 10.89 1.00 -10.41
CA ARG A 137 11.78 0.70 -11.54
C ARG A 137 12.63 1.89 -11.97
N LYS A 138 12.07 3.10 -11.97
CA LYS A 138 12.81 4.33 -12.30
C LYS A 138 13.98 4.61 -11.36
N ILE A 139 13.95 4.10 -10.13
CA ILE A 139 15.03 4.23 -9.15
C ILE A 139 15.82 2.93 -8.97
N GLY A 140 15.68 1.96 -9.89
CA GLY A 140 16.42 0.69 -9.86
C GLY A 140 16.06 -0.20 -8.67
N MET A 141 14.75 -0.37 -8.39
CA MET A 141 14.20 -1.28 -7.38
C MET A 141 13.27 -2.29 -8.05
N GLU A 142 13.85 -3.11 -8.94
CA GLU A 142 13.11 -4.04 -9.81
C GLU A 142 12.41 -5.16 -9.02
N GLU A 143 13.09 -5.69 -8.00
CA GLU A 143 12.56 -6.79 -7.19
C GLU A 143 11.35 -6.35 -6.37
N GLU A 144 11.43 -5.20 -5.71
CA GLU A 144 10.31 -4.61 -4.98
C GLU A 144 9.17 -4.25 -5.95
N ALA A 145 9.50 -3.70 -7.11
CA ALA A 145 8.51 -3.37 -8.14
C ALA A 145 7.71 -4.59 -8.59
N ALA A 146 8.37 -5.74 -8.81
CA ALA A 146 7.72 -6.98 -9.21
C ALA A 146 6.74 -7.51 -8.16
N VAL A 147 7.05 -7.38 -6.87
CA VAL A 147 6.16 -7.76 -5.77
C VAL A 147 4.99 -6.79 -5.67
N ILE A 148 5.27 -5.48 -5.72
CA ILE A 148 4.27 -4.43 -5.54
C ILE A 148 3.26 -4.41 -6.68
N GLU A 149 3.69 -4.64 -7.92
CA GLU A 149 2.78 -4.73 -9.08
C GLU A 149 1.69 -5.79 -8.90
N ARG A 150 1.99 -6.84 -8.14
CA ARG A 150 1.13 -8.02 -7.98
C ARG A 150 0.36 -8.08 -6.66
N HIS A 151 0.55 -7.15 -5.72
CA HIS A 151 0.02 -7.30 -4.37
C HIS A 151 -1.51 -7.33 -4.30
N HIS A 152 -2.23 -6.76 -5.27
CA HIS A 152 -3.69 -6.84 -5.38
C HIS A 152 -4.18 -7.86 -6.42
N MET A 153 -3.29 -8.58 -7.10
CA MET A 153 -3.70 -9.67 -7.98
C MET A 153 -4.19 -10.86 -7.16
N ALA A 154 -5.07 -11.67 -7.74
CA ALA A 154 -5.49 -12.93 -7.14
C ALA A 154 -4.26 -13.82 -6.85
N ALA A 155 -4.32 -14.57 -5.74
CA ALA A 155 -3.29 -15.53 -5.42
C ALA A 155 -3.13 -16.57 -6.53
N ALA A 156 -1.89 -16.87 -6.88
CA ALA A 156 -1.55 -17.82 -7.94
C ALA A 156 -0.52 -18.85 -7.47
N PRO A 157 -0.54 -20.06 -8.02
CA PRO A 157 0.53 -21.03 -7.80
C PRO A 157 1.89 -20.42 -8.16
N GLY A 158 2.87 -20.54 -7.26
CA GLY A 158 4.20 -19.98 -7.45
C GLY A 158 4.38 -18.53 -6.98
N ASP A 159 3.38 -17.93 -6.32
CA ASP A 159 3.59 -16.67 -5.61
C ASP A 159 4.65 -16.84 -4.50
N SER A 160 5.57 -15.88 -4.42
CA SER A 160 6.63 -15.95 -3.41
C SER A 160 6.07 -15.79 -1.99
N PRO A 161 6.73 -16.38 -0.96
CA PRO A 161 6.34 -16.18 0.43
C PRO A 161 6.22 -14.69 0.81
N VAL A 162 7.10 -13.85 0.28
CA VAL A 162 7.08 -12.40 0.48
C VAL A 162 5.79 -11.77 -0.04
N LEU A 163 5.35 -12.13 -1.25
CA LEU A 163 4.11 -11.60 -1.82
C LEU A 163 2.88 -12.08 -1.04
N MET A 164 2.89 -13.35 -0.61
CA MET A 164 1.80 -13.91 0.18
C MET A 164 1.66 -13.20 1.53
N LEU A 165 2.77 -13.04 2.26
CA LEU A 165 2.77 -12.36 3.56
C LEU A 165 2.50 -10.86 3.45
N LEU A 166 2.90 -10.22 2.35
CA LEU A 166 2.53 -8.82 2.11
C LEU A 166 1.01 -8.66 1.99
N ARG A 167 0.37 -9.52 1.18
CA ARG A 167 -1.11 -9.50 1.02
C ARG A 167 -1.84 -9.78 2.34
N GLU A 168 -1.33 -10.72 3.12
CA GLU A 168 -1.90 -11.04 4.44
C GLU A 168 -1.77 -9.87 5.40
N ALA A 169 -0.58 -9.26 5.47
CA ALA A 169 -0.33 -8.09 6.31
C ALA A 169 -1.20 -6.90 5.93
N ASP A 170 -1.37 -6.63 4.62
CA ASP A 170 -2.24 -5.57 4.11
C ASP A 170 -3.71 -5.83 4.45
N ALA A 171 -4.19 -7.06 4.27
CA ALA A 171 -5.57 -7.44 4.61
C ALA A 171 -5.89 -7.33 6.12
N CYS A 172 -4.90 -7.37 7.01
CA CYS A 172 -5.06 -7.21 8.46
C CYS A 172 -5.12 -5.74 8.91
N ASN A 173 -4.72 -4.78 8.06
CA ASN A 173 -4.59 -3.36 8.36
C ASN A 173 -5.51 -2.48 7.53
#